data_452912712d79feb57448b099b9dcfb3e
#
_entry.id   452912712d79feb57448b099b9dcfb3e
#
_cell.length_a   1.000
_cell.length_b   1.000
_cell.length_c   1.000
_cell.angle_alpha   90.00
_cell.angle_beta   90.00
_cell.angle_gamma   90.00
#
_symmetry.space_group_name_H-M   'P 1'
#
loop_
_entity.id
_entity.type
_entity.pdbx_description
1 polymer ?
#
loop_
_entity_poly.entity_id
_entity_poly.type
_entity_poly.pdbx_seq_one_letter_code
_entity_poly.pdbx_strand_id
1 'polypeptide(L)'
;LAMTQDISQFYENKGGKYGKAIIGNADTKIIMHLIPSEAKALQEAIQLTSVEMEAVSSLPRGQGLVCSASAKLFVDFVADDYEAKEITTDAKSFYERRKALEKKKREEEEKAAENNVIDVEM
;
A
#
# COMPACT_ATOMS: atom_id res chain seq x y z
N LEU A 1 -10.88 -4.09 7.65
CA LEU A 1 -9.56 -4.24 7.04
C LEU A 1 -8.47 -4.14 8.11
N ALA A 2 -7.66 -5.16 8.24
CA ALA A 2 -6.46 -5.15 9.09
C ALA A 2 -5.22 -5.19 8.20
N MET A 3 -4.25 -4.33 8.50
CA MET A 3 -3.00 -4.21 7.73
C MET A 3 -1.81 -4.12 8.69
N THR A 4 -0.73 -4.82 8.39
CA THR A 4 0.53 -4.72 9.12
C THR A 4 1.72 -4.87 8.19
N GLN A 5 2.82 -4.24 8.52
CA GLN A 5 4.12 -4.42 7.85
C GLN A 5 4.97 -5.52 8.50
N ASP A 6 4.62 -5.92 9.70
CA ASP A 6 5.35 -6.91 10.49
C ASP A 6 4.35 -7.85 11.17
N ILE A 7 4.47 -9.14 10.86
CA ILE A 7 3.60 -10.17 11.42
C ILE A 7 3.82 -10.34 12.92
N SER A 8 4.99 -10.04 13.44
CA SER A 8 5.27 -10.11 14.87
C SER A 8 4.32 -9.23 15.68
N GLN A 9 3.90 -8.09 15.15
CA GLN A 9 2.93 -7.21 15.79
C GLN A 9 1.57 -7.87 16.08
N PHE A 10 1.16 -8.84 15.26
CA PHE A 10 -0.04 -9.62 15.51
C PHE A 10 0.13 -10.63 16.65
N TYR A 11 1.35 -11.04 16.96
CA TYR A 11 1.65 -12.06 17.94
C TYR A 11 2.15 -11.53 19.28
N GLU A 12 2.58 -10.26 19.36
CA GLU A 12 3.17 -9.67 20.56
C GLU A 12 2.15 -9.44 21.70
N ASN A 13 0.92 -9.09 21.37
CA ASN A 13 -0.08 -8.75 22.36
C ASN A 13 -0.82 -10.00 22.89
N LYS A 14 -0.83 -10.20 24.22
CA LYS A 14 -1.56 -11.26 24.92
C LYS A 14 -1.35 -12.67 24.32
N GLY A 15 -0.12 -13.03 24.05
CA GLY A 15 0.24 -14.34 23.51
C GLY A 15 -0.22 -14.59 22.06
N GLY A 16 -0.45 -13.54 21.29
CA GLY A 16 -0.83 -13.66 19.89
C GLY A 16 -2.29 -14.08 19.63
N LYS A 17 -3.10 -14.18 20.68
CA LYS A 17 -4.49 -14.66 20.57
C LYS A 17 -5.33 -13.81 19.60
N TYR A 18 -5.22 -12.50 19.70
CA TYR A 18 -5.98 -11.58 18.83
C TYR A 18 -5.47 -11.57 17.39
N GLY A 19 -4.17 -11.61 17.20
CA GLY A 19 -3.58 -11.69 15.87
C GLY A 19 -3.97 -12.97 15.12
N LYS A 20 -3.92 -14.11 15.78
CA LYS A 20 -4.40 -15.38 15.24
C LYS A 20 -5.88 -15.35 14.89
N ALA A 21 -6.71 -14.71 15.72
CA ALA A 21 -8.14 -14.56 15.47
C ALA A 21 -8.40 -13.66 14.25
N ILE A 22 -7.67 -12.55 14.10
CA ILE A 22 -7.78 -11.66 12.93
C ILE A 22 -7.41 -12.42 11.65
N ILE A 23 -6.28 -13.10 11.65
CA ILE A 23 -5.83 -13.87 10.48
C ILE A 23 -6.79 -15.02 10.16
N GLY A 24 -7.29 -15.73 11.18
CA GLY A 24 -8.21 -16.85 11.00
C GLY A 24 -9.57 -16.45 10.48
N ASN A 25 -10.08 -15.28 10.89
CA ASN A 25 -11.42 -14.80 10.51
C ASN A 25 -11.44 -13.96 9.22
N ALA A 26 -10.31 -13.58 8.70
CA ALA A 26 -10.26 -12.86 7.43
C ALA A 26 -10.56 -13.81 6.26
N ASP A 27 -11.58 -13.51 5.50
CA ASP A 27 -11.96 -14.26 4.29
C ASP A 27 -10.92 -14.14 3.19
N THR A 28 -10.44 -12.93 2.97
CA THR A 28 -9.41 -12.64 1.98
C THR A 28 -8.15 -12.12 2.66
N LYS A 29 -7.03 -12.71 2.31
CA LYS A 29 -5.71 -12.35 2.81
C LYS A 29 -4.80 -12.00 1.64
N ILE A 30 -4.16 -10.85 1.71
CA ILE A 30 -3.18 -10.42 0.72
C ILE A 30 -1.82 -10.40 1.40
N ILE A 31 -0.92 -11.23 0.92
CA ILE A 31 0.41 -11.43 1.48
C ILE A 31 1.43 -10.93 0.46
N MET A 32 2.12 -9.87 0.83
CA MET A 32 3.24 -9.36 0.05
C MET A 32 4.53 -10.08 0.43
N HIS A 33 5.68 -9.61 -0.06
CA HIS A 33 6.97 -10.19 0.29
C HIS A 33 7.17 -10.26 1.81
N LEU A 34 7.57 -11.43 2.29
CA LEU A 34 7.91 -11.69 3.69
C LEU A 34 9.32 -12.27 3.79
N ILE A 35 10.02 -11.92 4.86
CA ILE A 35 11.26 -12.63 5.20
C ILE A 35 10.95 -14.07 5.64
N PRO A 36 11.88 -15.02 5.48
CA PRO A 36 11.61 -16.44 5.75
C PRO A 36 11.09 -16.74 7.16
N SER A 37 11.54 -16.01 8.17
CA SER A 37 11.08 -16.17 9.57
C SER A 37 9.61 -15.80 9.75
N GLU A 38 9.16 -14.72 9.12
CA GLU A 38 7.76 -14.28 9.14
C GLU A 38 6.87 -15.21 8.31
N ALA A 39 7.35 -15.68 7.15
CA ALA A 39 6.65 -16.65 6.32
C ALA A 39 6.40 -17.96 7.08
N LYS A 40 7.36 -18.40 7.88
CA LYS A 40 7.21 -19.59 8.73
C LYS A 40 6.19 -19.38 9.85
N ALA A 41 6.17 -18.22 10.48
CA ALA A 41 5.17 -17.88 11.49
C ALA A 41 3.75 -17.84 10.91
N LEU A 42 3.61 -17.36 9.68
CA LEU A 42 2.33 -17.28 8.97
C LEU A 42 1.87 -18.64 8.43
N GLN A 43 2.79 -19.57 8.16
CA GLN A 43 2.51 -20.89 7.58
C GLN A 43 1.44 -21.65 8.35
N GLU A 44 1.55 -21.65 9.68
CA GLU A 44 0.57 -22.34 10.54
C GLU A 44 -0.80 -21.67 10.53
N ALA A 45 -0.83 -20.35 10.43
CA ALA A 45 -2.08 -19.56 10.50
C ALA A 45 -2.94 -19.65 9.23
N ILE A 46 -2.32 -19.77 8.06
CA ILE A 46 -3.00 -19.81 6.76
C ILE A 46 -2.74 -21.08 5.96
N GLN A 47 -2.13 -22.07 6.54
CA GLN A 47 -1.87 -23.38 5.91
C GLN A 47 -1.15 -23.24 4.55
N LEU A 48 -0.07 -22.49 4.52
CA LEU A 48 0.79 -22.39 3.33
C LEU A 48 1.58 -23.67 3.13
N THR A 49 1.67 -24.11 1.88
CA THR A 49 2.59 -25.17 1.49
C THR A 49 4.03 -24.66 1.51
N SER A 50 4.99 -25.60 1.58
CA SER A 50 6.42 -25.23 1.55
C SER A 50 6.79 -24.44 0.29
N VAL A 51 6.19 -24.79 -0.85
CA VAL A 51 6.40 -24.11 -2.13
C VAL A 51 5.83 -22.69 -2.10
N GLU A 52 4.63 -22.49 -1.57
CA GLU A 52 4.01 -21.19 -1.42
C GLU A 52 4.79 -20.28 -0.47
N MET A 53 5.33 -20.84 0.62
CA MET A 53 6.15 -20.13 1.58
C MET A 53 7.46 -19.64 0.94
N GLU A 54 8.13 -20.50 0.17
CA GLU A 54 9.35 -20.15 -0.57
C GLU A 54 9.06 -19.09 -1.62
N ALA A 55 7.95 -19.23 -2.36
CA ALA A 55 7.52 -18.27 -3.35
C ALA A 55 7.24 -16.90 -2.73
N VAL A 56 6.53 -16.83 -1.60
CA VAL A 56 6.26 -15.57 -0.87
C VAL A 56 7.54 -14.90 -0.40
N SER A 57 8.53 -15.67 0.03
CA SER A 57 9.84 -15.13 0.43
C SER A 57 10.69 -14.64 -0.74
N SER A 58 10.34 -15.00 -1.95
CA SER A 58 11.04 -14.62 -3.19
C SER A 58 10.29 -13.58 -4.01
N LEU A 59 9.12 -13.14 -3.58
CA LEU A 59 8.28 -12.19 -4.33
C LEU A 59 9.00 -10.86 -4.54
N PRO A 60 9.06 -10.37 -5.78
CA PRO A 60 9.54 -9.01 -6.05
C PRO A 60 8.53 -7.96 -5.55
N ARG A 61 8.99 -6.73 -5.51
CA ARG A 61 8.15 -5.59 -5.14
C ARG A 61 6.95 -5.47 -6.08
N GLY A 62 5.76 -5.29 -5.53
CA GLY A 62 4.52 -5.15 -6.28
C GLY A 62 3.80 -6.46 -6.56
N GLN A 63 4.37 -7.60 -6.20
CA GLN A 63 3.69 -8.89 -6.28
C GLN A 63 3.21 -9.38 -4.92
N GLY A 64 2.14 -10.15 -4.92
CA GLY A 64 1.56 -10.71 -3.70
C GLY A 64 0.82 -12.01 -3.96
N LEU A 65 0.60 -12.74 -2.88
CA LEU A 65 -0.27 -13.90 -2.84
C LEU A 65 -1.62 -13.50 -2.27
N VAL A 66 -2.67 -13.67 -3.05
CA VAL A 66 -4.05 -13.47 -2.62
C VAL A 66 -4.66 -14.81 -2.25
N CYS A 67 -4.99 -14.99 -0.98
CA CYS A 67 -5.64 -16.15 -0.44
C CYS A 67 -7.11 -15.84 -0.15
N SER A 68 -8.02 -16.59 -0.73
CA SER A 68 -9.43 -16.59 -0.37
C SER A 68 -9.84 -17.98 0.14
N ALA A 69 -11.08 -18.11 0.62
CA ALA A 69 -11.58 -19.40 1.11
C ALA A 69 -11.51 -20.53 0.06
N SER A 70 -11.55 -20.21 -1.23
CA SER A 70 -11.62 -21.18 -2.32
C SER A 70 -10.39 -21.24 -3.21
N ALA A 71 -9.50 -20.25 -3.16
CA ALA A 71 -8.36 -20.16 -4.09
C ALA A 71 -7.19 -19.38 -3.52
N LYS A 72 -6.00 -19.70 -3.99
CA LYS A 72 -4.77 -18.95 -3.77
C LYS A 72 -4.18 -18.57 -5.13
N LEU A 73 -3.92 -17.30 -5.35
CA LEU A 73 -3.43 -16.75 -6.61
C LEU A 73 -2.25 -15.82 -6.37
N PHE A 74 -1.21 -15.96 -7.18
CA PHE A 74 -0.14 -14.97 -7.26
C PHE A 74 -0.59 -13.83 -8.17
N VAL A 75 -0.53 -12.59 -7.68
CA VAL A 75 -1.04 -11.40 -8.35
C VAL A 75 0.05 -10.36 -8.46
N ASP A 76 0.11 -9.70 -9.60
CA ASP A 76 0.96 -8.55 -9.85
C ASP A 76 0.12 -7.27 -9.71
N PHE A 77 0.44 -6.46 -8.71
CA PHE A 77 -0.25 -5.20 -8.44
C PHE A 77 0.43 -4.08 -9.21
N VAL A 78 -0.18 -3.68 -10.30
CA VAL A 78 0.33 -2.62 -11.17
C VAL A 78 -0.51 -1.36 -10.96
N ALA A 79 0.14 -0.30 -10.46
CA ALA A 79 -0.47 1.02 -10.42
C ALA A 79 -0.38 1.66 -11.82
N ASP A 80 -1.43 2.35 -12.25
CA ASP A 80 -1.35 3.16 -13.45
C ASP A 80 -0.52 4.43 -13.21
N ASP A 81 -0.20 5.17 -14.27
CA ASP A 81 0.65 6.36 -14.18
C ASP A 81 0.05 7.45 -13.28
N TYR A 82 -1.27 7.56 -13.22
CA TYR A 82 -1.97 8.50 -12.37
C TYR A 82 -1.87 8.08 -10.90
N GLU A 83 -2.18 6.83 -10.59
CA GLU A 83 -2.07 6.28 -9.23
C GLU A 83 -0.64 6.34 -8.72
N ALA A 84 0.35 5.98 -9.55
CA ALA A 84 1.76 6.05 -9.19
C ALA A 84 2.20 7.47 -8.82
N LYS A 85 1.69 8.49 -9.51
CA LYS A 85 1.95 9.90 -9.17
C LYS A 85 1.31 10.32 -7.86
N GLU A 86 0.10 9.85 -7.57
CA GLU A 86 -0.64 10.25 -6.37
C GLU A 86 -0.15 9.55 -5.09
N ILE A 87 0.25 8.28 -5.18
CA ILE A 87 0.62 7.48 -4.01
C ILE A 87 2.12 7.41 -3.71
N THR A 88 2.97 7.92 -4.63
CA THR A 88 4.41 7.87 -4.40
C THR A 88 4.83 8.76 -3.22
N THR A 89 5.61 8.21 -2.32
CA THR A 89 6.18 8.90 -1.15
C THR A 89 7.65 9.25 -1.33
N ASP A 90 8.18 9.08 -2.53
CA ASP A 90 9.55 9.47 -2.83
C ASP A 90 9.77 10.97 -2.63
N ALA A 91 10.79 11.35 -1.85
CA ALA A 91 11.05 12.74 -1.46
C ALA A 91 11.24 13.67 -2.65
N LYS A 92 11.86 13.19 -3.72
CA LYS A 92 12.11 13.97 -4.93
C LYS A 92 10.81 14.27 -5.68
N SER A 93 9.98 13.25 -5.89
CA SER A 93 8.68 13.41 -6.56
C SER A 93 7.70 14.24 -5.73
N PHE A 94 7.74 14.13 -4.41
CA PHE A 94 6.95 14.96 -3.51
C PHE A 94 7.34 16.44 -3.61
N TYR A 95 8.64 16.75 -3.67
CA TYR A 95 9.13 18.11 -3.83
C TYR A 95 8.74 18.72 -5.19
N GLU A 96 8.85 17.96 -6.27
CA GLU A 96 8.44 18.39 -7.61
C GLU A 96 6.94 18.68 -7.69
N ARG A 97 6.10 17.81 -7.09
CA ARG A 97 4.64 18.02 -7.00
C ARG A 97 4.28 19.29 -6.22
N ARG A 98 4.94 19.51 -5.09
CA ARG A 98 4.71 20.70 -4.27
C ARG A 98 5.06 21.97 -5.03
N LYS A 99 6.18 21.99 -5.73
CA LYS A 99 6.62 23.11 -6.58
C LYS A 99 5.65 23.38 -7.74
N ALA A 100 5.11 22.33 -8.37
CA ALA A 100 4.12 22.45 -9.43
C ALA A 100 2.79 23.02 -8.92
N LEU A 101 2.35 22.62 -7.72
CA LEU A 101 1.15 23.17 -7.06
C LEU A 101 1.30 24.63 -6.68
N GLU A 102 2.44 25.04 -6.16
CA GLU A 102 2.74 26.44 -5.83
C GLU A 102 2.74 27.32 -7.08
N LYS A 103 3.28 26.81 -8.20
CA LYS A 103 3.26 27.50 -9.47
C LYS A 103 1.84 27.71 -9.99
N LYS A 104 1.01 26.66 -9.96
CA LYS A 104 -0.41 26.77 -10.35
C LYS A 104 -1.18 27.78 -9.51
N LYS A 105 -1.00 27.78 -8.20
CA LYS A 105 -1.64 28.76 -7.31
C LYS A 105 -1.27 30.21 -7.66
N ARG A 106 0.01 30.47 -7.94
CA ARG A 106 0.45 31.81 -8.37
C ARG A 106 -0.20 32.23 -9.68
N GLU A 107 -0.25 31.33 -10.67
CA GLU A 107 -0.90 31.61 -11.95
C GLU A 107 -2.41 31.86 -11.81
N GLU A 108 -3.07 31.17 -10.89
CA GLU A 108 -4.48 31.39 -10.57
C GLU A 108 -4.71 32.74 -9.84
N GLU A 109 -3.83 33.07 -8.89
CA GLU A 109 -3.86 34.35 -8.17
C GLU A 109 -3.59 35.55 -9.11
N GLU A 110 -2.63 35.42 -10.03
CA GLU A 110 -2.35 36.43 -11.03
C GLU A 110 -3.55 36.65 -11.98
N LYS A 111 -4.17 35.57 -12.45
CA LYS A 111 -5.38 35.64 -13.27
C LYS A 111 -6.57 36.23 -12.54
N ALA A 112 -6.74 35.90 -11.25
CA ALA A 112 -7.80 36.48 -10.43
C ALA A 112 -7.56 37.95 -10.15
N ALA A 113 -6.32 38.38 -9.94
CA ALA A 113 -5.95 39.78 -9.78
C ALA A 113 -6.15 40.58 -11.07
N GLU A 114 -5.80 39.99 -12.22
CA GLU A 114 -6.01 40.62 -13.54
C GLU A 114 -7.51 40.80 -13.88
N ASN A 115 -8.35 39.81 -13.58
CA ASN A 115 -9.79 39.90 -13.71
C ASN A 115 -10.42 40.97 -12.77
N ASN A 116 -9.92 41.11 -11.54
CA ASN A 116 -10.38 42.12 -10.60
C ASN A 116 -10.01 43.57 -11.08
N VAL A 117 -8.87 43.74 -11.69
CA VAL A 117 -8.45 45.06 -12.26
C VAL A 117 -9.33 45.45 -13.44
N ILE A 118 -9.76 44.51 -14.28
CA ILE A 118 -10.66 44.75 -15.40
C ILE A 118 -12.07 45.19 -14.91
N ASP A 119 -12.58 44.59 -13.84
CA ASP A 119 -13.88 44.94 -13.24
C ASP A 119 -13.88 46.32 -12.56
N VAL A 120 -12.76 46.82 -12.10
CA VAL A 120 -12.63 48.13 -11.45
C VAL A 120 -12.53 49.29 -12.49
N GLU A 121 -12.04 49.04 -13.70
CA GLU A 121 -11.97 50.03 -14.78
C GLU A 121 -13.32 50.28 -15.50
N MET A 122 -14.30 49.47 -15.23
CA MET A 122 -15.67 49.62 -15.74
C MET A 122 -16.57 50.36 -14.75
#